data_fee458f13b3430efac5657aeca7e89c1
#
_entry.id   fee458f13b3430efac5657aeca7e89c1
#
_cell.length_a   1.000
_cell.length_b   1.000
_cell.length_c   1.000
_cell.angle_alpha   90.00
_cell.angle_beta   90.00
_cell.angle_gamma   90.00
#
_symmetry.space_group_name_H-M   'P 1'
#
loop_
_entity.id
_entity.type
_entity.pdbx_description
1 polymer ?
#
loop_
_entity_poly.entity_id
_entity_poly.type
_entity_poly.pdbx_seq_one_letter_code
_entity_poly.pdbx_strand_id
1 'polypeptide(L)'
;ISEFDAYIKGSQVKQEIFDTLFLRQTHFLTEKEHQQKVQSQYFGFNAGILGFKMEGRFTIVYSEYQFDGIEDTKDKRELLEILPGANIKTIEYWDKERPVPLTKEEIFDYVRKDSIKLIKESKPYLDSMDRIANRLSLSNILLGYSYRNSYERMYFNTNGIFQFLSFNPVQGGLLDFKIRHSFYIKKMDWNKSLNSDFSVNYGFSEKKLRVQLGVNYRMDALNNRITYLKFGQTVNEYSPFGLVDRLSNSLTSLFLKVNRIKMYDEKYFLAGWAQDIGYDFRFKLNLKLAERHVLDNHTNFSFRFEEKPFESNKSAGIQDSILTITKPQLIQLSIGIRYQPGTKVWKTPTDLQK
;
A
#
# COMPACT_ATOMS: atom_id res chain seq x y z
N ILE A 1 -25.51 -7.07 44.57
CA ILE A 1 -25.25 -6.24 43.40
C ILE A 1 -25.27 -4.79 43.83
N SER A 2 -24.21 -4.05 43.55
CA SER A 2 -24.15 -2.59 43.75
C SER A 2 -24.07 -1.90 42.38
N GLU A 3 -24.65 -0.72 42.28
CA GLU A 3 -24.70 0.07 41.04
C GLU A 3 -24.02 1.43 41.30
N PHE A 4 -23.26 1.87 40.30
CA PHE A 4 -22.61 3.18 40.33
C PHE A 4 -22.94 3.91 39.02
N ASP A 5 -23.48 5.12 39.15
CA ASP A 5 -23.80 6.01 38.02
C ASP A 5 -22.97 7.28 38.14
N ALA A 6 -22.32 7.64 37.01
CA ALA A 6 -21.58 8.88 36.87
C ALA A 6 -22.06 9.66 35.62
N TYR A 7 -22.31 10.94 35.84
CA TYR A 7 -22.68 11.90 34.81
C TYR A 7 -21.59 12.98 34.74
N ILE A 8 -20.92 13.08 33.61
CA ILE A 8 -19.79 14.00 33.43
C ILE A 8 -20.09 14.93 32.24
N LYS A 9 -20.03 16.23 32.49
CA LYS A 9 -20.13 17.22 31.38
C LYS A 9 -18.82 17.27 30.64
N GLY A 10 -18.86 17.41 29.30
CA GLY A 10 -17.67 17.47 28.42
C GLY A 10 -16.69 18.56 28.85
N SER A 11 -17.20 19.70 29.34
CA SER A 11 -16.38 20.79 29.84
C SER A 11 -15.49 20.39 31.04
N GLN A 12 -15.89 19.38 31.83
CA GLN A 12 -15.12 18.87 32.97
C GLN A 12 -13.95 17.99 32.56
N VAL A 13 -14.06 17.30 31.42
CA VAL A 13 -13.00 16.47 30.85
C VAL A 13 -12.11 17.21 29.85
N LYS A 14 -12.31 18.54 29.70
CA LYS A 14 -11.58 19.40 28.75
C LYS A 14 -11.65 18.89 27.30
N GLN A 15 -12.76 18.29 26.93
CA GLN A 15 -13.04 17.76 25.60
C GLN A 15 -14.25 18.53 25.04
N GLU A 16 -13.99 19.52 24.20
CA GLU A 16 -15.04 20.40 23.64
C GLU A 16 -16.01 19.68 22.69
N ILE A 17 -15.64 18.49 22.22
CA ILE A 17 -16.43 17.69 21.29
C ILE A 17 -17.58 16.98 22.01
N PHE A 18 -17.42 16.65 23.29
CA PHE A 18 -18.42 15.92 24.06
C PHE A 18 -19.28 16.89 24.88
N ASP A 19 -20.61 16.79 24.71
CA ASP A 19 -21.57 17.52 25.57
C ASP A 19 -21.70 16.84 26.94
N THR A 20 -21.91 15.52 26.90
CA THR A 20 -22.10 14.70 28.07
C THR A 20 -21.54 13.30 27.91
N LEU A 21 -20.98 12.78 28.99
CA LEU A 21 -20.55 11.40 29.15
C LEU A 21 -21.35 10.77 30.29
N PHE A 22 -21.84 9.57 30.06
CA PHE A 22 -22.58 8.79 31.06
C PHE A 22 -21.91 7.44 31.24
N LEU A 23 -21.62 7.08 32.51
CA LEU A 23 -21.06 5.79 32.88
C LEU A 23 -21.96 5.16 33.93
N ARG A 24 -22.43 3.93 33.65
CA ARG A 24 -23.09 3.08 34.62
C ARG A 24 -22.29 1.79 34.79
N GLN A 25 -22.00 1.42 36.03
CA GLN A 25 -21.34 0.17 36.35
C GLN A 25 -22.18 -0.63 37.34
N THR A 26 -22.36 -1.91 37.07
CA THR A 26 -22.93 -2.86 38.03
C THR A 26 -21.81 -3.77 38.52
N HIS A 27 -21.85 -4.03 39.82
CA HIS A 27 -20.84 -4.84 40.49
C HIS A 27 -21.51 -6.02 41.19
N PHE A 28 -20.78 -7.11 41.30
CA PHE A 28 -21.15 -8.27 42.11
C PHE A 28 -20.07 -8.56 43.15
N LEU A 29 -20.45 -9.20 44.23
CA LEU A 29 -19.52 -9.61 45.27
C LEU A 29 -19.03 -11.03 44.96
N THR A 30 -17.73 -11.23 44.94
CA THR A 30 -17.15 -12.57 44.78
C THR A 30 -17.18 -13.33 46.09
N GLU A 31 -17.62 -14.59 46.04
CA GLU A 31 -17.69 -15.44 47.26
C GLU A 31 -16.31 -15.78 47.83
N LYS A 32 -15.29 -15.92 47.00
CA LYS A 32 -13.94 -16.33 47.41
C LYS A 32 -13.12 -15.21 48.07
N GLU A 33 -13.23 -13.99 47.59
CA GLU A 33 -12.36 -12.89 48.05
C GLU A 33 -13.11 -11.76 48.74
N HIS A 34 -14.44 -11.81 48.83
CA HIS A 34 -15.28 -10.73 49.34
C HIS A 34 -15.02 -9.37 48.69
N GLN A 35 -14.53 -9.39 47.42
CA GLN A 35 -14.25 -8.20 46.66
C GLN A 35 -15.39 -7.88 45.70
N GLN A 36 -15.66 -6.61 45.50
CA GLN A 36 -16.57 -6.16 44.46
C GLN A 36 -15.87 -6.18 43.11
N LYS A 37 -16.47 -6.85 42.10
CA LYS A 37 -15.99 -6.89 40.72
C LYS A 37 -17.05 -6.32 39.79
N VAL A 38 -16.61 -5.68 38.72
CA VAL A 38 -17.51 -5.11 37.70
C VAL A 38 -18.19 -6.23 36.94
N GLN A 39 -19.50 -6.30 36.94
CA GLN A 39 -20.28 -7.25 36.14
C GLN A 39 -20.58 -6.69 34.75
N SER A 40 -21.03 -5.43 34.71
CA SER A 40 -21.24 -4.76 33.43
C SER A 40 -20.91 -3.28 33.53
N GLN A 41 -20.54 -2.71 32.45
CA GLN A 41 -20.26 -1.29 32.28
C GLN A 41 -20.96 -0.76 31.06
N TYR A 42 -21.88 0.18 31.27
CA TYR A 42 -22.53 0.92 30.21
C TYR A 42 -21.88 2.29 30.10
N PHE A 43 -21.48 2.65 28.91
CA PHE A 43 -20.91 3.95 28.57
C PHE A 43 -21.71 4.59 27.47
N GLY A 44 -22.22 5.78 27.70
CA GLY A 44 -22.94 6.60 26.71
C GLY A 44 -22.30 7.97 26.58
N PHE A 45 -22.37 8.55 25.40
CA PHE A 45 -21.92 9.92 25.16
C PHE A 45 -22.79 10.64 24.13
N ASN A 46 -22.93 11.95 24.34
CA ASN A 46 -23.44 12.88 23.36
C ASN A 46 -22.30 13.80 22.94
N ALA A 47 -22.11 13.97 21.65
CA ALA A 47 -21.04 14.80 21.08
C ALA A 47 -21.58 15.67 19.96
N GLY A 48 -20.97 16.84 19.76
CA GLY A 48 -21.31 17.77 18.69
C GLY A 48 -20.07 18.32 17.99
N ILE A 49 -20.02 18.20 16.64
CA ILE A 49 -18.94 18.80 15.84
C ILE A 49 -19.58 19.54 14.65
N LEU A 50 -19.29 20.84 14.51
CA LEU A 50 -19.71 21.66 13.38
C LEU A 50 -21.23 21.55 13.05
N GLY A 51 -22.07 21.47 14.09
CA GLY A 51 -23.52 21.35 13.94
C GLY A 51 -24.06 19.92 13.77
N PHE A 52 -23.19 18.93 13.64
CA PHE A 52 -23.56 17.51 13.66
C PHE A 52 -23.62 17.00 15.11
N LYS A 53 -24.75 16.41 15.48
CA LYS A 53 -24.91 15.73 16.76
C LYS A 53 -24.66 14.25 16.59
N MET A 54 -23.89 13.68 17.47
CA MET A 54 -23.60 12.26 17.56
C MET A 54 -23.97 11.75 18.95
N GLU A 55 -24.63 10.61 18.98
CA GLU A 55 -24.87 9.85 20.19
C GLU A 55 -24.25 8.47 20.02
N GLY A 56 -23.48 8.05 21.00
CA GLY A 56 -22.86 6.73 21.00
C GLY A 56 -23.08 6.06 22.35
N ARG A 57 -23.27 4.74 22.31
CA ARG A 57 -23.38 3.89 23.51
C ARG A 57 -22.70 2.56 23.26
N PHE A 58 -22.11 2.02 24.29
CA PHE A 58 -21.60 0.66 24.30
C PHE A 58 -21.72 0.06 25.69
N THR A 59 -21.90 -1.25 25.72
CA THR A 59 -21.99 -2.05 26.94
C THR A 59 -20.85 -3.06 26.93
N ILE A 60 -20.11 -3.11 28.04
CA ILE A 60 -19.08 -4.13 28.27
C ILE A 60 -19.64 -5.04 29.37
N VAL A 61 -19.60 -6.34 29.13
CA VAL A 61 -19.97 -7.35 30.15
C VAL A 61 -18.73 -8.17 30.42
N TYR A 62 -18.43 -8.31 31.71
CA TYR A 62 -17.30 -9.06 32.21
C TYR A 62 -17.80 -10.41 32.74
N SER A 63 -17.24 -11.48 32.23
CA SER A 63 -17.54 -12.87 32.61
C SER A 63 -16.26 -13.65 32.83
N GLU A 64 -16.38 -14.84 33.44
CA GLU A 64 -15.27 -15.78 33.58
C GLU A 64 -14.04 -15.20 34.29
N TYR A 65 -14.27 -14.51 35.41
CA TYR A 65 -13.19 -13.97 36.22
C TYR A 65 -12.25 -15.09 36.71
N GLN A 66 -10.98 -15.00 36.34
CA GLN A 66 -9.92 -15.89 36.84
C GLN A 66 -9.16 -15.15 37.95
N PHE A 67 -9.11 -15.75 39.14
CA PHE A 67 -8.48 -15.17 40.32
C PHE A 67 -7.11 -15.80 40.62
N ASP A 68 -6.81 -16.94 40.04
CA ASP A 68 -5.61 -17.70 40.31
C ASP A 68 -4.56 -17.46 39.22
N GLY A 69 -3.65 -16.54 39.48
CA GLY A 69 -2.44 -16.33 38.71
C GLY A 69 -2.60 -15.44 37.46
N ILE A 70 -1.65 -14.58 37.31
CA ILE A 70 -1.39 -13.96 36.00
C ILE A 70 -0.79 -15.07 35.18
N GLU A 71 -1.55 -15.61 34.22
CA GLU A 71 -0.90 -16.30 33.11
C GLU A 71 0.20 -15.38 32.58
N ASP A 72 1.43 -15.89 32.58
CA ASP A 72 2.60 -15.18 32.10
C ASP A 72 2.23 -14.65 30.68
N THR A 73 1.79 -13.42 30.62
CA THR A 73 1.55 -12.72 29.38
C THR A 73 2.91 -12.39 28.77
N LYS A 74 3.70 -13.43 28.54
CA LYS A 74 4.91 -13.34 27.75
C LYS A 74 4.52 -12.64 26.48
N ASP A 75 4.99 -11.45 26.39
CA ASP A 75 4.98 -10.47 25.32
C ASP A 75 4.20 -10.96 24.07
N LYS A 76 2.85 -10.97 24.19
CA LYS A 76 2.01 -11.33 23.04
C LYS A 76 2.28 -10.31 21.96
N ARG A 77 2.87 -10.75 20.88
CA ARG A 77 3.22 -9.90 19.75
C ARG A 77 2.01 -9.52 18.91
N GLU A 78 0.96 -10.33 18.99
CA GLU A 78 -0.34 -10.04 18.40
C GLU A 78 -1.11 -9.05 19.26
N LEU A 79 -1.14 -7.77 18.87
CA LEU A 79 -1.96 -6.75 19.52
C LEU A 79 -3.45 -6.99 19.28
N LEU A 80 -3.78 -7.53 18.11
CA LEU A 80 -5.11 -7.93 17.70
C LEU A 80 -5.01 -9.15 16.79
N GLU A 81 -5.74 -10.21 17.11
CA GLU A 81 -5.92 -11.36 16.23
C GLU A 81 -7.39 -11.58 15.96
N ILE A 82 -7.79 -11.50 14.69
CA ILE A 82 -9.12 -11.87 14.21
C ILE A 82 -9.02 -13.28 13.66
N LEU A 83 -9.70 -14.21 14.30
CA LEU A 83 -9.70 -15.62 13.90
C LEU A 83 -10.47 -15.84 12.59
N PRO A 84 -10.09 -16.85 11.79
CA PRO A 84 -10.84 -17.24 10.61
C PRO A 84 -12.32 -17.51 10.95
N GLY A 85 -13.24 -16.96 10.17
CA GLY A 85 -14.67 -17.14 10.37
C GLY A 85 -15.30 -16.26 11.45
N ALA A 86 -14.55 -15.36 12.12
CA ALA A 86 -15.11 -14.48 13.13
C ALA A 86 -16.21 -13.55 12.59
N ASN A 87 -16.11 -13.14 11.33
CA ASN A 87 -17.04 -12.22 10.66
C ASN A 87 -18.16 -12.92 9.86
N ILE A 88 -18.23 -14.26 9.88
CA ILE A 88 -19.24 -15.04 9.14
C ILE A 88 -20.10 -15.90 10.09
N LYS A 89 -20.13 -15.56 11.37
CA LYS A 89 -20.98 -16.22 12.33
C LYS A 89 -22.45 -15.89 12.07
N THR A 90 -23.33 -16.87 12.31
CA THR A 90 -24.78 -16.72 12.10
C THR A 90 -25.42 -15.86 13.18
N ILE A 91 -26.64 -15.40 12.93
CA ILE A 91 -27.42 -14.64 13.91
C ILE A 91 -27.66 -15.48 15.17
N GLU A 92 -27.99 -16.77 15.00
CA GLU A 92 -28.23 -17.70 16.10
C GLU A 92 -26.99 -17.89 17.00
N TYR A 93 -25.79 -17.88 16.39
CA TYR A 93 -24.54 -17.90 17.14
C TYR A 93 -24.43 -16.65 18.03
N TRP A 94 -24.66 -15.47 17.46
CA TRP A 94 -24.56 -14.23 18.22
C TRP A 94 -25.65 -14.06 19.26
N ASP A 95 -26.87 -14.55 19.03
CA ASP A 95 -27.96 -14.51 20.01
C ASP A 95 -27.65 -15.37 21.24
N LYS A 96 -26.90 -16.46 21.05
CA LYS A 96 -26.44 -17.31 22.13
C LYS A 96 -25.24 -16.74 22.90
N GLU A 97 -24.29 -16.15 22.18
CA GLU A 97 -23.04 -15.65 22.76
C GLU A 97 -23.14 -14.25 23.34
N ARG A 98 -24.14 -13.47 22.92
CA ARG A 98 -24.32 -12.10 23.44
C ARG A 98 -24.92 -12.12 24.83
N PRO A 99 -24.20 -11.57 25.83
CA PRO A 99 -24.75 -11.46 27.20
C PRO A 99 -25.87 -10.42 27.31
N VAL A 100 -25.92 -9.46 26.37
CA VAL A 100 -26.97 -8.43 26.28
C VAL A 100 -27.62 -8.51 24.90
N PRO A 101 -28.93 -8.77 24.81
CA PRO A 101 -29.62 -8.82 23.53
C PRO A 101 -29.64 -7.47 22.84
N LEU A 102 -29.68 -7.50 21.50
CA LEU A 102 -29.78 -6.29 20.68
C LEU A 102 -31.14 -5.62 20.88
N THR A 103 -31.14 -4.30 20.88
CA THR A 103 -32.37 -3.51 20.80
C THR A 103 -33.01 -3.63 19.42
N LYS A 104 -34.28 -3.30 19.30
CA LYS A 104 -34.99 -3.31 18.00
C LYS A 104 -34.31 -2.37 16.97
N GLU A 105 -33.81 -1.24 17.42
CA GLU A 105 -33.09 -0.27 16.56
C GLU A 105 -31.78 -0.85 16.04
N GLU A 106 -31.01 -1.55 16.89
CA GLU A 106 -29.77 -2.21 16.51
C GLU A 106 -30.01 -3.34 15.53
N ILE A 107 -31.02 -4.18 15.76
CA ILE A 107 -31.41 -5.24 14.81
C ILE A 107 -31.76 -4.63 13.44
N PHE A 108 -32.58 -3.56 13.44
CA PHE A 108 -32.93 -2.88 12.19
C PHE A 108 -31.71 -2.29 11.48
N ASP A 109 -30.78 -1.70 12.23
CA ASP A 109 -29.53 -1.14 11.66
C ASP A 109 -28.61 -2.22 11.08
N TYR A 110 -28.50 -3.38 11.72
CA TYR A 110 -27.77 -4.53 11.18
C TYR A 110 -28.38 -4.99 9.84
N VAL A 111 -29.69 -5.25 9.81
CA VAL A 111 -30.39 -5.66 8.58
C VAL A 111 -30.22 -4.64 7.47
N ARG A 112 -30.35 -3.35 7.80
CA ARG A 112 -30.13 -2.26 6.86
C ARG A 112 -28.69 -2.23 6.32
N LYS A 113 -27.68 -2.35 7.19
CA LYS A 113 -26.27 -2.36 6.81
C LYS A 113 -25.92 -3.56 5.94
N ASP A 114 -26.44 -4.73 6.27
CA ASP A 114 -26.24 -5.95 5.47
C ASP A 114 -26.87 -5.82 4.08
N SER A 115 -28.09 -5.28 4.01
CA SER A 115 -28.76 -5.00 2.74
C SER A 115 -27.96 -4.01 1.87
N ILE A 116 -27.47 -2.92 2.46
CA ILE A 116 -26.62 -1.94 1.78
C ILE A 116 -25.31 -2.58 1.32
N LYS A 117 -24.69 -3.42 2.15
CA LYS A 117 -23.47 -4.14 1.80
C LYS A 117 -23.69 -5.06 0.60
N LEU A 118 -24.75 -5.86 0.61
CA LEU A 118 -25.12 -6.74 -0.51
C LEU A 118 -25.31 -5.95 -1.82
N ILE A 119 -26.01 -4.80 -1.76
CA ILE A 119 -26.17 -3.92 -2.92
C ILE A 119 -24.82 -3.40 -3.40
N LYS A 120 -23.99 -2.85 -2.50
CA LYS A 120 -22.68 -2.26 -2.83
C LYS A 120 -21.66 -3.28 -3.35
N GLU A 121 -21.77 -4.55 -2.95
CA GLU A 121 -20.92 -5.64 -3.44
C GLU A 121 -21.49 -6.31 -4.70
N SER A 122 -22.70 -5.97 -5.10
CA SER A 122 -23.32 -6.53 -6.30
C SER A 122 -22.62 -6.08 -7.58
N LYS A 123 -22.57 -6.98 -8.57
CA LYS A 123 -21.96 -6.69 -9.88
C LYS A 123 -22.58 -5.45 -10.55
N PRO A 124 -23.92 -5.28 -10.62
CA PRO A 124 -24.52 -4.11 -11.25
C PRO A 124 -24.13 -2.79 -10.60
N TYR A 125 -24.04 -2.75 -9.26
CA TYR A 125 -23.61 -1.55 -8.54
C TYR A 125 -22.15 -1.23 -8.82
N LEU A 126 -21.25 -2.23 -8.71
CA LEU A 126 -19.82 -2.07 -8.96
C LEU A 126 -19.57 -1.63 -10.42
N ASP A 127 -20.23 -2.26 -11.41
CA ASP A 127 -20.11 -1.89 -12.82
C ASP A 127 -20.59 -0.44 -13.06
N SER A 128 -21.63 0.00 -12.36
CA SER A 128 -22.14 1.38 -12.44
C SER A 128 -21.11 2.38 -11.91
N MET A 129 -20.51 2.10 -10.75
CA MET A 129 -19.47 2.93 -10.15
C MET A 129 -18.18 2.94 -10.99
N ASP A 130 -17.82 1.80 -11.56
CA ASP A 130 -16.65 1.68 -12.43
C ASP A 130 -16.85 2.42 -13.75
N ARG A 131 -18.04 2.42 -14.32
CA ARG A 131 -18.38 3.22 -15.52
C ARG A 131 -18.13 4.71 -15.29
N ILE A 132 -18.46 5.23 -14.12
CA ILE A 132 -18.22 6.64 -13.77
C ILE A 132 -16.72 6.88 -13.60
N ALA A 133 -16.03 6.02 -12.86
CA ALA A 133 -14.61 6.19 -12.57
C ALA A 133 -13.70 6.00 -13.79
N ASN A 134 -14.10 5.11 -14.71
CA ASN A 134 -13.34 4.81 -15.93
C ASN A 134 -13.58 5.80 -17.07
N ARG A 135 -14.34 6.88 -16.84
CA ARG A 135 -14.53 7.91 -17.87
C ARG A 135 -13.22 8.57 -18.21
N LEU A 136 -12.90 8.59 -19.50
CA LEU A 136 -11.77 9.34 -20.01
C LEU A 136 -12.04 10.84 -19.88
N SER A 137 -11.08 11.55 -19.30
CA SER A 137 -11.09 13.01 -19.21
C SER A 137 -9.75 13.55 -19.74
N LEU A 138 -9.71 14.84 -20.06
CA LEU A 138 -8.49 15.48 -20.51
C LEU A 138 -7.37 15.37 -19.44
N SER A 139 -7.71 15.47 -18.17
CA SER A 139 -6.78 15.28 -17.07
C SER A 139 -6.17 13.87 -17.05
N ASN A 140 -6.96 12.84 -17.36
CA ASN A 140 -6.45 11.46 -17.44
C ASN A 140 -5.44 11.28 -18.59
N ILE A 141 -5.65 11.94 -19.71
CA ILE A 141 -4.70 11.91 -20.82
C ILE A 141 -3.39 12.59 -20.45
N LEU A 142 -3.47 13.73 -19.75
CA LEU A 142 -2.29 14.51 -19.37
C LEU A 142 -1.51 13.89 -18.21
N LEU A 143 -2.20 13.40 -17.16
CA LEU A 143 -1.59 12.95 -15.91
C LEU A 143 -1.47 11.43 -15.79
N GLY A 144 -2.26 10.67 -16.58
CA GLY A 144 -2.30 9.22 -16.54
C GLY A 144 -3.71 8.69 -16.31
N TYR A 145 -3.99 7.54 -16.89
CA TYR A 145 -5.30 6.91 -16.84
C TYR A 145 -5.28 5.66 -15.96
N SER A 146 -6.30 5.54 -15.11
CA SER A 146 -6.54 4.37 -14.29
C SER A 146 -7.88 3.75 -14.67
N TYR A 147 -7.84 2.53 -15.15
CA TYR A 147 -9.02 1.69 -15.38
C TYR A 147 -9.18 0.71 -14.24
N ARG A 148 -10.39 0.51 -13.79
CA ARG A 148 -10.71 -0.49 -12.77
C ARG A 148 -11.92 -1.34 -13.17
N ASN A 149 -11.85 -2.61 -12.83
CA ASN A 149 -12.98 -3.52 -12.76
C ASN A 149 -13.05 -4.04 -11.33
N SER A 150 -13.90 -3.42 -10.52
CA SER A 150 -13.99 -3.69 -9.08
C SER A 150 -14.57 -5.07 -8.80
N TYR A 151 -15.48 -5.56 -9.65
CA TYR A 151 -16.07 -6.88 -9.51
C TYR A 151 -15.05 -8.00 -9.77
N GLU A 152 -14.26 -7.89 -10.84
CA GLU A 152 -13.18 -8.83 -11.14
C GLU A 152 -11.86 -8.52 -10.40
N ARG A 153 -11.79 -7.36 -9.70
CA ARG A 153 -10.59 -6.88 -8.99
C ARG A 153 -9.37 -6.76 -9.87
N MET A 154 -9.60 -6.19 -11.01
CA MET A 154 -8.59 -5.97 -12.03
C MET A 154 -8.40 -4.47 -12.24
N TYR A 155 -7.15 -4.03 -12.25
CA TYR A 155 -6.78 -2.63 -12.34
C TYR A 155 -5.68 -2.45 -13.38
N PHE A 156 -5.83 -1.45 -14.25
CA PHE A 156 -4.80 -1.01 -15.18
C PHE A 156 -4.48 0.45 -14.94
N ASN A 157 -3.20 0.78 -14.95
CA ASN A 157 -2.74 2.15 -14.82
C ASN A 157 -1.74 2.45 -15.93
N THR A 158 -1.90 3.61 -16.58
CA THR A 158 -0.94 4.11 -17.56
C THR A 158 -0.41 5.46 -17.10
N ASN A 159 0.80 5.80 -17.52
CA ASN A 159 1.33 7.15 -17.35
C ASN A 159 0.68 8.12 -18.35
N GLY A 160 0.61 9.40 -18.01
CA GLY A 160 0.10 10.46 -18.87
C GLY A 160 1.18 11.12 -19.73
N ILE A 161 0.73 12.00 -20.63
CA ILE A 161 1.60 12.69 -21.61
C ILE A 161 2.79 13.38 -20.94
N PHE A 162 2.58 14.05 -19.81
CA PHE A 162 3.67 14.72 -19.09
C PHE A 162 4.74 13.78 -18.53
N GLN A 163 4.42 12.49 -18.41
CA GLN A 163 5.35 11.49 -17.91
C GLN A 163 5.96 10.66 -19.02
N PHE A 164 5.25 10.48 -20.15
CA PHE A 164 5.76 9.66 -21.25
C PHE A 164 6.52 10.46 -22.30
N LEU A 165 6.33 11.79 -22.41
CA LEU A 165 7.14 12.66 -23.24
C LEU A 165 8.20 13.36 -22.40
N SER A 166 9.44 13.22 -22.81
CA SER A 166 10.58 13.91 -22.18
C SER A 166 11.69 14.12 -23.21
N PHE A 167 12.75 14.84 -22.82
CA PHE A 167 13.89 15.11 -23.65
C PHE A 167 15.18 14.93 -22.87
N ASN A 168 16.18 14.34 -23.50
CA ASN A 168 17.57 14.35 -23.05
C ASN A 168 18.50 14.23 -24.28
N PRO A 169 19.77 14.70 -24.19
CA PRO A 169 20.67 14.69 -25.35
C PRO A 169 21.08 13.28 -25.80
N VAL A 170 20.95 12.27 -24.94
CA VAL A 170 21.27 10.87 -25.27
C VAL A 170 20.25 10.27 -26.23
N GLN A 171 18.97 10.41 -25.93
CA GLN A 171 17.88 9.78 -26.67
C GLN A 171 17.16 10.76 -27.61
N GLY A 172 17.35 12.08 -27.39
CA GLY A 172 16.58 13.13 -28.02
C GLY A 172 15.21 13.27 -27.39
N GLY A 173 14.19 13.55 -28.21
CA GLY A 173 12.81 13.38 -27.78
C GLY A 173 12.59 11.93 -27.40
N LEU A 174 11.87 11.70 -26.34
CA LEU A 174 11.70 10.39 -25.73
C LEU A 174 10.24 10.09 -25.50
N LEU A 175 9.80 8.89 -25.89
CA LEU A 175 8.52 8.30 -25.54
C LEU A 175 8.77 7.16 -24.55
N ASP A 176 8.24 7.28 -23.32
CA ASP A 176 8.37 6.27 -22.25
C ASP A 176 6.98 5.88 -21.76
N PHE A 177 6.33 4.95 -22.47
CA PHE A 177 4.99 4.48 -22.18
C PHE A 177 5.02 3.29 -21.22
N LYS A 178 4.16 3.35 -20.16
CA LYS A 178 4.09 2.32 -19.13
C LYS A 178 2.65 1.89 -18.88
N ILE A 179 2.45 0.59 -18.81
CA ILE A 179 1.20 -0.02 -18.35
C ILE A 179 1.52 -0.85 -17.13
N ARG A 180 0.73 -0.66 -16.08
CA ARG A 180 0.77 -1.47 -14.88
C ARG A 180 -0.58 -2.14 -14.69
N HIS A 181 -0.57 -3.45 -14.58
CA HIS A 181 -1.74 -4.27 -14.37
C HIS A 181 -1.67 -4.93 -13.00
N SER A 182 -2.77 -4.92 -12.27
CA SER A 182 -2.93 -5.60 -10.99
C SER A 182 -4.19 -6.45 -11.00
N PHE A 183 -4.05 -7.72 -10.67
CA PHE A 183 -5.15 -8.68 -10.60
C PHE A 183 -5.11 -9.41 -9.27
N TYR A 184 -6.26 -9.43 -8.56
CA TYR A 184 -6.42 -10.13 -7.30
C TYR A 184 -7.24 -11.40 -7.52
N ILE A 185 -6.69 -12.54 -7.11
CA ILE A 185 -7.30 -13.86 -7.36
C ILE A 185 -8.47 -14.06 -6.40
N LYS A 186 -9.69 -14.01 -6.95
CA LYS A 186 -10.97 -14.00 -6.22
C LYS A 186 -11.33 -15.31 -5.52
N LYS A 187 -10.89 -16.45 -6.08
CA LYS A 187 -11.35 -17.79 -5.64
C LYS A 187 -10.52 -18.46 -4.55
N MET A 188 -9.35 -17.94 -4.22
CA MET A 188 -8.38 -18.68 -3.39
C MET A 188 -7.79 -17.84 -2.24
N ASP A 189 -8.52 -17.03 -1.58
CA ASP A 189 -8.04 -16.09 -0.58
C ASP A 189 -7.61 -14.73 -1.16
N TRP A 190 -8.12 -13.67 -0.55
CA TRP A 190 -7.83 -12.27 -0.82
C TRP A 190 -6.33 -11.91 -0.81
N ASN A 191 -5.49 -12.90 -0.53
CA ASN A 191 -4.08 -12.81 -0.23
C ASN A 191 -3.18 -12.94 -1.46
N LYS A 192 -3.73 -13.37 -2.61
CA LYS A 192 -2.94 -13.62 -3.81
C LYS A 192 -3.20 -12.55 -4.84
N SER A 193 -2.12 -11.97 -5.36
CA SER A 193 -2.21 -11.00 -6.43
C SER A 193 -1.11 -11.19 -7.46
N LEU A 194 -1.47 -10.95 -8.71
CA LEU A 194 -0.56 -10.89 -9.84
C LEU A 194 -0.47 -9.44 -10.30
N ASN A 195 0.72 -8.87 -10.25
CA ASN A 195 1.00 -7.54 -10.80
C ASN A 195 1.95 -7.69 -11.95
N SER A 196 1.63 -7.09 -13.09
CA SER A 196 2.53 -7.02 -14.25
C SER A 196 2.78 -5.58 -14.64
N ASP A 197 3.98 -5.28 -15.02
CA ASP A 197 4.42 -4.01 -15.57
C ASP A 197 5.01 -4.21 -16.95
N PHE A 198 4.54 -3.42 -17.89
CA PHE A 198 5.03 -3.38 -19.26
C PHE A 198 5.44 -1.95 -19.56
N SER A 199 6.61 -1.77 -20.14
CA SER A 199 7.05 -0.45 -20.59
C SER A 199 7.74 -0.50 -21.94
N VAL A 200 7.48 0.55 -22.71
CA VAL A 200 8.09 0.80 -24.02
C VAL A 200 8.77 2.16 -23.98
N ASN A 201 10.04 2.18 -24.31
CA ASN A 201 10.86 3.38 -24.38
C ASN A 201 11.42 3.54 -25.78
N TYR A 202 11.20 4.69 -26.43
CA TYR A 202 11.71 5.00 -27.74
C TYR A 202 12.39 6.36 -27.77
N GLY A 203 13.68 6.37 -28.08
CA GLY A 203 14.47 7.58 -28.28
C GLY A 203 14.50 7.98 -29.74
N PHE A 204 13.95 9.15 -30.09
CA PHE A 204 13.81 9.60 -31.47
C PHE A 204 15.16 9.91 -32.15
N SER A 205 16.11 10.50 -31.44
CA SER A 205 17.43 10.79 -32.01
C SER A 205 18.33 9.56 -32.03
N GLU A 206 18.24 8.71 -31.03
CA GLU A 206 18.95 7.44 -30.94
C GLU A 206 18.36 6.38 -31.88
N LYS A 207 17.07 6.52 -32.28
CA LYS A 207 16.30 5.57 -33.11
C LYS A 207 16.26 4.15 -32.53
N LYS A 208 16.18 4.04 -31.22
CA LYS A 208 16.22 2.76 -30.51
C LYS A 208 14.98 2.53 -29.68
N LEU A 209 14.38 1.35 -29.88
CA LEU A 209 13.24 0.86 -29.10
C LEU A 209 13.73 -0.05 -27.98
N ARG A 210 13.21 0.16 -26.78
CA ARG A 210 13.45 -0.68 -25.62
C ARG A 210 12.14 -1.13 -25.00
N VAL A 211 12.08 -2.38 -24.62
CA VAL A 211 10.89 -2.99 -24.03
C VAL A 211 11.26 -3.69 -22.75
N GLN A 212 10.44 -3.56 -21.73
CA GLN A 212 10.57 -4.26 -20.47
C GLN A 212 9.24 -4.91 -20.07
N LEU A 213 9.34 -6.07 -19.48
CA LEU A 213 8.23 -6.78 -18.84
C LEU A 213 8.61 -7.18 -17.42
N GLY A 214 7.73 -6.93 -16.49
CA GLY A 214 7.84 -7.36 -15.11
C GLY A 214 6.57 -8.10 -14.66
N VAL A 215 6.75 -9.13 -13.86
CA VAL A 215 5.66 -9.88 -13.23
C VAL A 215 6.00 -10.09 -11.77
N ASN A 216 5.09 -9.73 -10.88
CA ASN A 216 5.20 -9.94 -9.44
C ASN A 216 4.00 -10.77 -9.00
N TYR A 217 4.25 -11.92 -8.43
CA TYR A 217 3.23 -12.78 -7.87
C TYR A 217 3.35 -12.82 -6.35
N ARG A 218 2.33 -12.29 -5.67
CA ARG A 218 2.17 -12.45 -4.22
C ARG A 218 1.47 -13.76 -3.95
N MET A 219 2.18 -14.71 -3.35
CA MET A 219 1.69 -16.04 -3.02
C MET A 219 0.96 -16.10 -1.70
N ASP A 220 1.39 -15.28 -0.74
CA ASP A 220 0.89 -15.28 0.63
C ASP A 220 1.06 -13.88 1.23
N ALA A 221 -0.05 -13.27 1.68
CA ALA A 221 -0.01 -11.96 2.30
C ALA A 221 0.39 -12.03 3.78
N LEU A 222 0.06 -13.12 4.48
CA LEU A 222 0.40 -13.27 5.90
C LEU A 222 1.92 -13.30 6.10
N ASN A 223 2.62 -14.11 5.28
CA ASN A 223 4.08 -14.18 5.30
C ASN A 223 4.73 -13.25 4.27
N ASN A 224 3.93 -12.39 3.63
CA ASN A 224 4.37 -11.45 2.60
C ASN A 224 5.32 -12.10 1.58
N ARG A 225 4.96 -13.33 1.14
CA ARG A 225 5.74 -14.11 0.17
C ARG A 225 5.48 -13.61 -1.23
N ILE A 226 6.53 -13.14 -1.87
CA ILE A 226 6.49 -12.54 -3.21
C ILE A 226 7.59 -13.17 -4.06
N THR A 227 7.23 -13.59 -5.27
CA THR A 227 8.18 -13.94 -6.34
C THR A 227 8.02 -12.95 -7.47
N TYR A 228 9.11 -12.53 -8.08
CA TYR A 228 9.07 -11.62 -9.21
C TYR A 228 10.11 -11.95 -10.26
N LEU A 229 9.73 -11.69 -11.50
CA LEU A 229 10.57 -11.79 -12.69
C LEU A 229 10.47 -10.48 -13.45
N LYS A 230 11.61 -9.96 -13.89
CA LYS A 230 11.69 -8.78 -14.76
C LYS A 230 12.74 -9.00 -15.81
N PHE A 231 12.44 -8.64 -17.03
CA PHE A 231 13.42 -8.73 -18.13
C PHE A 231 13.13 -7.68 -19.18
N GLY A 232 14.14 -7.39 -19.97
CA GLY A 232 14.04 -6.44 -21.06
C GLY A 232 15.26 -5.57 -21.22
N GLN A 233 15.05 -4.44 -21.88
CA GLN A 233 16.08 -3.43 -22.10
C GLN A 233 15.58 -2.06 -21.62
N THR A 234 16.44 -1.31 -20.94
CA THR A 234 16.11 -0.01 -20.38
C THR A 234 17.32 0.92 -20.37
N VAL A 235 17.06 2.22 -20.28
CA VAL A 235 18.08 3.22 -19.95
C VAL A 235 18.01 3.49 -18.45
N ASN A 236 19.13 3.29 -17.77
CA ASN A 236 19.30 3.55 -16.35
C ASN A 236 20.22 4.75 -16.14
N GLU A 237 20.08 5.38 -14.99
CA GLU A 237 20.94 6.46 -14.52
C GLU A 237 22.14 5.88 -13.77
N TYR A 238 23.32 6.49 -13.92
CA TYR A 238 24.49 6.09 -13.11
C TYR A 238 24.29 6.43 -11.63
N SER A 239 23.55 7.50 -11.33
CA SER A 239 23.19 7.84 -9.94
C SER A 239 21.99 7.00 -9.48
N PRO A 240 22.14 6.15 -8.46
CA PRO A 240 21.04 5.33 -7.97
C PRO A 240 19.99 6.12 -7.18
N PHE A 241 20.26 7.39 -6.88
CA PHE A 241 19.43 8.19 -5.99
C PHE A 241 18.34 9.00 -6.71
N GLY A 242 18.34 9.04 -8.06
CA GLY A 242 17.30 9.74 -8.82
C GLY A 242 17.12 11.20 -8.39
N LEU A 243 18.22 11.90 -8.11
CA LEU A 243 18.22 13.26 -7.55
C LEU A 243 17.61 14.31 -8.47
N VAL A 244 17.47 14.01 -9.75
CA VAL A 244 16.95 14.93 -10.75
C VAL A 244 15.72 14.29 -11.41
N ASP A 245 14.60 14.97 -11.33
CA ASP A 245 13.39 14.57 -12.04
C ASP A 245 13.56 14.69 -13.55
N ARG A 246 12.99 13.76 -14.32
CA ARG A 246 13.12 13.71 -15.79
C ARG A 246 12.53 14.93 -16.48
N LEU A 247 11.42 15.47 -15.99
CA LEU A 247 10.82 16.69 -16.53
C LEU A 247 11.75 17.89 -16.32
N SER A 248 12.27 18.04 -15.10
CA SER A 248 13.27 19.08 -14.77
C SER A 248 14.52 18.96 -15.63
N ASN A 249 15.01 17.73 -15.85
CA ASN A 249 16.14 17.51 -16.74
C ASN A 249 15.82 17.84 -18.20
N SER A 250 14.61 17.57 -18.66
CA SER A 250 14.16 17.94 -20.01
C SER A 250 14.15 19.45 -20.19
N LEU A 251 13.62 20.19 -19.22
CA LEU A 251 13.59 21.66 -19.25
C LEU A 251 15.01 22.25 -19.21
N THR A 252 15.88 21.76 -18.32
CA THR A 252 17.27 22.25 -18.26
C THR A 252 18.06 21.91 -19.51
N SER A 253 17.81 20.76 -20.13
CA SER A 253 18.45 20.38 -21.39
C SER A 253 17.98 21.27 -22.55
N LEU A 254 16.66 21.49 -22.67
CA LEU A 254 16.09 22.27 -23.77
C LEU A 254 16.38 23.77 -23.69
N PHE A 255 16.37 24.36 -22.49
CA PHE A 255 16.47 25.80 -22.32
C PHE A 255 17.84 26.29 -21.82
N LEU A 256 18.55 25.48 -21.03
CA LEU A 256 19.82 25.87 -20.41
C LEU A 256 21.02 25.09 -20.97
N LYS A 257 20.81 24.15 -21.87
CA LYS A 257 21.85 23.28 -22.44
C LYS A 257 22.61 22.48 -21.36
N VAL A 258 21.92 22.10 -20.29
CA VAL A 258 22.47 21.35 -19.16
C VAL A 258 21.73 20.03 -19.00
N ASN A 259 22.44 18.92 -19.25
CA ASN A 259 21.96 17.57 -18.96
C ASN A 259 22.59 17.08 -17.66
N ARG A 260 21.77 16.99 -16.62
CA ARG A 260 22.20 16.57 -15.27
C ARG A 260 22.17 15.07 -15.05
N ILE A 261 21.50 14.32 -15.95
CA ILE A 261 21.36 12.88 -15.84
C ILE A 261 22.34 12.20 -16.78
N LYS A 262 23.23 11.40 -16.23
CA LYS A 262 24.14 10.53 -17.00
C LYS A 262 23.58 9.13 -17.03
N MET A 263 23.57 8.51 -18.22
CA MET A 263 22.76 7.31 -18.50
C MET A 263 23.59 6.22 -19.17
N TYR A 264 23.15 4.97 -18.94
CA TYR A 264 23.65 3.79 -19.64
C TYR A 264 22.50 2.89 -20.08
N ASP A 265 22.73 2.09 -21.10
CA ASP A 265 21.81 1.08 -21.59
C ASP A 265 22.01 -0.22 -20.82
N GLU A 266 20.93 -0.90 -20.46
CA GLU A 266 20.98 -2.17 -19.75
C GLU A 266 19.95 -3.14 -20.32
N LYS A 267 20.45 -4.28 -20.84
CA LYS A 267 19.63 -5.47 -21.06
C LYS A 267 19.73 -6.33 -19.83
N TYR A 268 18.62 -6.79 -19.30
CA TYR A 268 18.66 -7.53 -18.04
C TYR A 268 17.58 -8.60 -17.92
N PHE A 269 17.89 -9.56 -17.08
CA PHE A 269 16.98 -10.51 -16.47
C PHE A 269 17.15 -10.43 -14.96
N LEU A 270 16.05 -10.30 -14.24
CA LEU A 270 16.02 -10.24 -12.79
C LEU A 270 14.97 -11.22 -12.28
N ALA A 271 15.40 -12.18 -11.46
CA ALA A 271 14.51 -13.05 -10.68
C ALA A 271 14.71 -12.76 -9.21
N GLY A 272 13.62 -12.72 -8.45
CA GLY A 272 13.70 -12.47 -7.05
C GLY A 272 12.61 -13.16 -6.24
N TRP A 273 12.92 -13.38 -4.98
CA TRP A 273 12.01 -13.94 -4.01
C TRP A 273 12.19 -13.22 -2.67
N ALA A 274 11.08 -12.95 -1.99
CA ALA A 274 11.10 -12.36 -0.67
C ALA A 274 10.01 -13.00 0.19
N GLN A 275 10.29 -13.18 1.49
CA GLN A 275 9.36 -13.74 2.45
C GLN A 275 9.66 -13.22 3.85
N ASP A 276 8.60 -13.01 4.63
CA ASP A 276 8.71 -12.82 6.07
C ASP A 276 8.75 -14.19 6.76
N ILE A 277 9.68 -14.36 7.70
CA ILE A 277 9.84 -15.55 8.53
C ILE A 277 9.52 -15.13 9.96
N GLY A 278 8.35 -15.54 10.44
CA GLY A 278 7.80 -14.99 11.68
C GLY A 278 7.53 -13.49 11.56
N TYR A 279 7.55 -12.77 12.70
CA TYR A 279 7.24 -11.34 12.72
C TYR A 279 8.47 -10.46 12.55
N ASP A 280 9.63 -10.96 12.89
CA ASP A 280 10.86 -10.19 13.03
C ASP A 280 11.78 -10.24 11.82
N PHE A 281 11.75 -11.31 11.04
CA PHE A 281 12.69 -11.53 9.95
C PHE A 281 12.03 -11.32 8.60
N ARG A 282 12.73 -10.65 7.68
CA ARG A 282 12.44 -10.66 6.25
C ARG A 282 13.67 -11.09 5.48
N PHE A 283 13.50 -12.10 4.66
CA PHE A 283 14.53 -12.59 3.74
C PHE A 283 14.22 -12.17 2.32
N LYS A 284 15.28 -11.81 1.57
CA LYS A 284 15.19 -11.50 0.13
C LYS A 284 16.34 -12.16 -0.59
N LEU A 285 16.04 -12.72 -1.76
CA LEU A 285 17.02 -13.29 -2.68
C LEU A 285 16.79 -12.73 -4.07
N ASN A 286 17.82 -12.20 -4.72
CA ASN A 286 17.76 -11.69 -6.09
C ASN A 286 18.91 -12.23 -6.91
N LEU A 287 18.61 -12.66 -8.12
CA LEU A 287 19.57 -12.95 -9.17
C LEU A 287 19.36 -11.99 -10.32
N LYS A 288 20.35 -11.20 -10.66
CA LYS A 288 20.35 -10.30 -11.80
C LYS A 288 21.45 -10.69 -12.77
N LEU A 289 21.06 -10.91 -14.02
CA LEU A 289 21.95 -11.05 -15.16
C LEU A 289 21.77 -9.80 -16.01
N ALA A 290 22.82 -9.10 -16.35
CA ALA A 290 22.69 -7.88 -17.12
C ALA A 290 23.88 -7.67 -18.07
N GLU A 291 23.60 -7.01 -19.18
CA GLU A 291 24.57 -6.49 -20.11
C GLU A 291 24.39 -4.96 -20.17
N ARG A 292 25.45 -4.21 -19.93
CA ARG A 292 25.46 -2.76 -19.81
C ARG A 292 26.33 -2.13 -20.87
N HIS A 293 25.80 -1.07 -21.51
CA HIS A 293 26.54 -0.31 -22.52
C HIS A 293 26.48 1.18 -22.19
N VAL A 294 27.61 1.83 -22.38
CA VAL A 294 27.69 3.30 -22.31
C VAL A 294 26.89 3.88 -23.47
N LEU A 295 26.21 4.97 -23.24
CA LEU A 295 25.47 5.72 -24.24
C LEU A 295 26.17 7.03 -24.53
N ASP A 296 26.19 7.43 -25.80
CA ASP A 296 26.66 8.74 -26.24
C ASP A 296 25.47 9.68 -26.50
N ASN A 297 25.72 10.98 -26.58
CA ASN A 297 24.71 11.94 -26.99
C ASN A 297 24.42 11.76 -28.51
N HIS A 298 23.12 11.66 -28.86
CA HIS A 298 22.68 11.53 -30.25
C HIS A 298 22.06 12.80 -30.80
N THR A 299 21.91 13.84 -29.98
CA THR A 299 21.42 15.14 -30.40
C THR A 299 22.10 16.28 -29.67
N ASN A 300 22.27 17.38 -30.39
CA ASN A 300 22.72 18.65 -29.83
C ASN A 300 21.59 19.71 -29.81
N PHE A 301 20.35 19.29 -30.06
CA PHE A 301 19.19 20.17 -30.08
C PHE A 301 18.92 20.83 -28.73
N SER A 302 18.62 22.14 -28.77
CA SER A 302 18.16 22.93 -27.63
C SER A 302 17.48 24.18 -28.19
N PHE A 303 16.51 24.76 -27.50
CA PHE A 303 15.87 26.02 -27.90
C PHE A 303 16.78 27.24 -27.75
N ARG A 304 17.80 27.14 -26.92
CA ARG A 304 18.82 28.17 -26.73
C ARG A 304 20.19 27.53 -26.76
N PHE A 305 21.21 28.27 -27.17
CA PHE A 305 22.61 27.82 -27.18
C PHE A 305 22.87 26.59 -28.07
N GLU A 306 22.24 26.55 -29.24
CA GLU A 306 22.33 25.40 -30.16
C GLU A 306 23.80 25.15 -30.61
N GLU A 307 24.61 26.19 -30.75
CA GLU A 307 26.03 26.08 -31.12
C GLU A 307 26.90 25.42 -30.05
N LYS A 308 26.49 25.49 -28.78
CA LYS A 308 27.23 24.89 -27.68
C LYS A 308 26.92 23.40 -27.59
N PRO A 309 27.94 22.49 -27.62
CA PRO A 309 27.67 21.07 -27.44
C PRO A 309 27.22 20.76 -26.01
N PHE A 310 26.39 19.73 -25.85
CA PHE A 310 26.12 19.18 -24.53
C PHE A 310 27.40 18.54 -23.97
N GLU A 311 27.53 18.59 -22.65
CA GLU A 311 28.54 17.78 -21.96
C GLU A 311 28.36 16.30 -22.29
N SER A 312 29.48 15.61 -22.45
CA SER A 312 29.49 14.16 -22.71
C SER A 312 28.62 13.43 -21.69
N ASN A 313 27.88 12.44 -22.12
CA ASN A 313 27.16 11.52 -21.25
C ASN A 313 28.12 10.61 -20.44
N LYS A 314 29.38 10.52 -20.85
CA LYS A 314 30.46 9.94 -20.06
C LYS A 314 30.80 10.90 -18.90
N SER A 315 30.96 10.37 -17.70
CA SER A 315 31.28 11.19 -16.55
C SER A 315 32.62 11.92 -16.74
N ALA A 316 32.59 13.24 -16.78
CA ALA A 316 33.81 14.03 -16.75
C ALA A 316 34.13 14.39 -15.29
N GLY A 317 35.32 14.04 -14.79
CA GLY A 317 35.91 14.66 -13.62
C GLY A 317 36.10 13.84 -12.35
N ILE A 318 35.68 12.60 -12.29
CA ILE A 318 36.17 11.64 -11.29
C ILE A 318 36.94 10.58 -12.09
N GLN A 319 38.21 10.42 -11.78
CA GLN A 319 39.13 9.46 -12.43
C GLN A 319 38.41 8.39 -13.25
N ASP A 320 38.60 8.37 -14.55
CA ASP A 320 37.91 7.59 -15.61
C ASP A 320 37.56 6.11 -15.27
N SER A 321 38.06 5.59 -14.17
CA SER A 321 37.95 4.18 -13.78
C SER A 321 36.71 3.79 -13.00
N ILE A 322 36.00 4.73 -12.34
CA ILE A 322 34.91 4.38 -11.41
C ILE A 322 33.54 4.37 -12.11
N LEU A 323 33.34 5.16 -13.16
CA LEU A 323 32.07 5.27 -13.88
C LEU A 323 32.08 4.70 -15.28
N THR A 324 33.21 4.19 -15.75
CA THR A 324 33.31 3.50 -17.05
C THR A 324 32.88 2.06 -16.87
N ILE A 325 31.91 1.62 -17.66
CA ILE A 325 31.53 0.20 -17.73
C ILE A 325 32.65 -0.55 -18.42
N THR A 326 33.61 -1.05 -17.63
CA THR A 326 34.77 -1.79 -18.16
C THR A 326 34.40 -3.22 -18.54
N LYS A 327 33.36 -3.78 -17.91
CA LYS A 327 32.80 -5.10 -18.23
C LYS A 327 31.32 -4.96 -18.50
N PRO A 328 30.86 -5.21 -19.75
CA PRO A 328 29.43 -5.07 -20.07
C PRO A 328 28.56 -6.10 -19.37
N GLN A 329 29.10 -7.27 -19.05
CA GLN A 329 28.35 -8.37 -18.42
C GLN A 329 28.39 -8.28 -16.88
N LEU A 330 27.22 -8.42 -16.28
CA LEU A 330 27.03 -8.42 -14.83
C LEU A 330 26.22 -9.65 -14.42
N ILE A 331 26.78 -10.43 -13.48
CA ILE A 331 26.03 -11.43 -12.73
C ILE A 331 26.05 -10.98 -11.28
N GLN A 332 24.88 -10.73 -10.74
CA GLN A 332 24.73 -10.25 -9.36
C GLN A 332 23.76 -11.13 -8.59
N LEU A 333 24.27 -11.75 -7.54
CA LEU A 333 23.46 -12.42 -6.52
C LEU A 333 23.39 -11.51 -5.30
N SER A 334 22.16 -11.21 -4.83
CA SER A 334 21.95 -10.36 -3.67
C SER A 334 21.10 -11.09 -2.65
N ILE A 335 21.60 -11.18 -1.43
CA ILE A 335 20.88 -11.71 -0.28
C ILE A 335 20.64 -10.56 0.68
N GLY A 336 19.39 -10.35 1.06
CA GLY A 336 19.00 -9.33 2.03
C GLY A 336 18.31 -9.96 3.23
N ILE A 337 18.73 -9.58 4.41
CA ILE A 337 18.11 -9.97 5.66
C ILE A 337 17.78 -8.69 6.42
N ARG A 338 16.52 -8.58 6.86
CA ARG A 338 16.08 -7.51 7.76
C ARG A 338 15.59 -8.15 9.04
N TYR A 339 16.12 -7.71 10.16
CA TYR A 339 15.73 -8.14 11.50
C TYR A 339 15.17 -6.95 12.28
N GLN A 340 13.94 -7.08 12.79
CA GLN A 340 13.26 -6.09 13.60
C GLN A 340 12.71 -6.77 14.86
N PRO A 341 13.50 -6.86 15.93
CA PRO A 341 13.06 -7.54 17.15
C PRO A 341 11.91 -6.81 17.82
N GLY A 342 11.00 -7.57 18.45
CA GLY A 342 9.89 -7.01 19.20
C GLY A 342 8.78 -6.43 18.32
N THR A 343 8.71 -6.80 17.03
CA THR A 343 7.65 -6.35 16.11
C THR A 343 6.29 -6.79 16.64
N LYS A 344 5.41 -5.83 16.90
CA LYS A 344 4.00 -6.05 17.26
C LYS A 344 3.15 -6.07 16.00
N VAL A 345 2.13 -6.91 15.96
CA VAL A 345 1.35 -7.16 14.75
C VAL A 345 -0.16 -7.12 15.01
N TRP A 346 -0.89 -6.71 13.99
CA TRP A 346 -2.33 -6.91 13.86
C TRP A 346 -2.54 -7.99 12.83
N LYS A 347 -3.13 -9.10 13.25
CA LYS A 347 -3.35 -10.27 12.41
C LYS A 347 -4.83 -10.46 12.13
N THR A 348 -5.17 -10.49 10.87
CA THR A 348 -6.49 -10.86 10.39
C THR A 348 -6.41 -12.19 9.62
N PRO A 349 -7.52 -12.85 9.28
CA PRO A 349 -7.49 -14.08 8.48
C PRO A 349 -6.78 -13.91 7.13
N THR A 350 -6.72 -12.69 6.63
CA THR A 350 -6.26 -12.39 5.26
C THR A 350 -5.05 -11.45 5.19
N ASP A 351 -4.64 -10.84 6.29
CA ASP A 351 -3.56 -9.83 6.28
C ASP A 351 -2.81 -9.80 7.61
N LEU A 352 -1.56 -9.40 7.55
CA LEU A 352 -0.70 -9.17 8.69
C LEU A 352 -0.08 -7.78 8.57
N GLN A 353 -0.44 -6.88 9.49
CA GLN A 353 0.10 -5.52 9.57
C GLN A 353 1.12 -5.45 10.71
N LYS A 354 2.31 -4.92 10.41
CA LYS A 354 3.44 -4.77 11.33
C LYS A 354 3.63 -3.33 11.76
#